data_8552b6690cec67f885877c76b95c5333
#
_entry.id   8552b6690cec67f885877c76b95c5333
#
_cell.length_a   1.000
_cell.length_b   1.000
_cell.length_c   1.000
_cell.angle_alpha   90.00
_cell.angle_beta   90.00
_cell.angle_gamma   90.00
#
_symmetry.space_group_name_H-M   'P 1'
#
loop_
_entity.id
_entity.type
_entity.pdbx_description
1 polymer ?
#
loop_
_entity_poly.entity_id
_entity_poly.type
_entity_poly.pdbx_seq_one_letter_code
_entity_poly.pdbx_strand_id
1 'polypeptide(L)'
;MFDGKFRLAVDTAVKPIGAALRKTHMTPDVLTVIGLVIGAASAVAVGDGRMRLGLILVILAALPDLLDGALAKASDASSQRGAFLDSTVDRVTDALLLGGICWYFATTKDPRLAVLPFAVMAISSVISYQRAKAESLGLDAKGGLMERAERIVLLCVGLFLEPWFDDALVWVMWLMLVLISITAVQRFVKVWKQAAVAPVTQARIDLRRERRAMRRERRRTRVPMRTRVGGRRPDQH
;
A
#
# COMPACT_ATOMS: atom_id res chain seq x y z
N MET A 1 -7.73 4.20 -6.26
CA MET A 1 -8.77 3.93 -7.28
C MET A 1 -8.16 3.24 -8.50
N PHE A 2 -7.21 2.33 -8.27
CA PHE A 2 -6.70 1.49 -9.35
C PHE A 2 -7.57 0.25 -9.47
N ASP A 3 -8.21 0.13 -10.61
CA ASP A 3 -9.27 -0.81 -10.95
C ASP A 3 -8.76 -2.27 -10.85
N GLY A 4 -9.64 -3.21 -10.54
CA GLY A 4 -9.33 -4.63 -10.35
C GLY A 4 -8.56 -5.30 -11.50
N LYS A 5 -8.53 -4.70 -12.68
CA LYS A 5 -7.75 -5.16 -13.85
C LYS A 5 -6.25 -4.95 -13.67
N PHE A 6 -5.81 -3.83 -13.10
CA PHE A 6 -4.39 -3.56 -12.84
C PHE A 6 -3.86 -4.51 -11.73
N ARG A 7 -4.64 -4.73 -10.67
CA ARG A 7 -4.31 -5.72 -9.64
C ARG A 7 -4.20 -7.14 -10.21
N LEU A 8 -5.10 -7.54 -11.12
CA LEU A 8 -5.04 -8.83 -11.78
C LEU A 8 -3.81 -8.98 -12.69
N ALA A 9 -3.42 -7.94 -13.41
CA ALA A 9 -2.22 -7.95 -14.25
C ALA A 9 -0.95 -8.09 -13.41
N VAL A 10 -0.84 -7.32 -12.31
CA VAL A 10 0.27 -7.41 -11.35
C VAL A 10 0.28 -8.78 -10.66
N ASP A 11 -0.85 -9.27 -10.16
CA ASP A 11 -0.97 -10.61 -9.53
C ASP A 11 -0.54 -11.74 -10.51
N THR A 12 -0.81 -11.59 -11.81
CA THR A 12 -0.43 -12.58 -12.83
C THR A 12 1.07 -12.51 -13.16
N ALA A 13 1.65 -11.32 -13.23
CA ALA A 13 3.08 -11.12 -13.50
C ALA A 13 3.97 -11.57 -12.33
N VAL A 14 3.47 -11.43 -11.10
CA VAL A 14 4.22 -11.71 -9.85
C VAL A 14 4.12 -13.20 -9.44
N LYS A 15 3.10 -13.94 -9.88
CA LYS A 15 2.95 -15.37 -9.59
C LYS A 15 4.19 -16.24 -9.88
N PRO A 16 4.88 -16.14 -11.04
CA PRO A 16 6.06 -16.95 -11.31
C PRO A 16 7.24 -16.60 -10.41
N ILE A 17 7.36 -15.32 -10.00
CA ILE A 17 8.43 -14.85 -9.11
C ILE A 17 8.17 -15.38 -7.69
N GLY A 18 6.94 -15.34 -7.20
CA GLY A 18 6.53 -15.92 -5.93
C GLY A 18 6.77 -17.44 -5.85
N ALA A 19 6.54 -18.17 -6.96
CA ALA A 19 6.82 -19.60 -7.05
C ALA A 19 8.34 -19.91 -7.04
N ALA A 20 9.16 -19.06 -7.64
CA ALA A 20 10.63 -19.17 -7.60
C ALA A 20 11.18 -18.88 -6.18
N LEU A 21 10.66 -17.84 -5.51
CA LEU A 21 11.04 -17.48 -4.13
C LEU A 21 10.67 -18.58 -3.12
N ARG A 22 9.57 -19.32 -3.31
CA ARG A 22 9.24 -20.48 -2.47
C ARG A 22 10.31 -21.59 -2.50
N LYS A 23 11.07 -21.71 -3.60
CA LYS A 23 12.18 -22.69 -3.71
C LYS A 23 13.43 -22.28 -2.95
N THR A 24 13.59 -21.00 -2.59
CA THR A 24 14.80 -20.47 -1.96
C THR A 24 14.76 -20.43 -0.43
N HIS A 25 13.69 -20.96 0.23
CA HIS A 25 13.49 -20.91 1.69
C HIS A 25 13.56 -19.48 2.29
N MET A 26 13.43 -18.42 1.46
CA MET A 26 13.40 -17.04 1.94
C MET A 26 12.08 -16.77 2.67
N THR A 27 12.20 -16.29 3.91
CA THR A 27 11.03 -15.87 4.68
C THR A 27 10.58 -14.47 4.26
N PRO A 28 9.28 -14.12 4.37
CA PRO A 28 8.80 -12.76 4.12
C PRO A 28 9.57 -11.71 4.92
N ASP A 29 9.90 -11.99 6.19
CA ASP A 29 10.67 -11.10 7.06
C ASP A 29 12.04 -10.73 6.47
N VAL A 30 12.74 -11.69 5.84
CA VAL A 30 14.04 -11.45 5.17
C VAL A 30 13.86 -10.54 3.96
N LEU A 31 12.79 -10.73 3.20
CA LEU A 31 12.49 -9.91 2.03
C LEU A 31 12.22 -8.45 2.44
N THR A 32 11.46 -8.25 3.52
CA THR A 32 11.19 -6.93 4.11
C THR A 32 12.49 -6.23 4.54
N VAL A 33 13.42 -6.96 5.19
CA VAL A 33 14.73 -6.39 5.59
C VAL A 33 15.60 -6.04 4.37
N ILE A 34 15.59 -6.88 3.33
CA ILE A 34 16.30 -6.57 2.08
C ILE A 34 15.72 -5.28 1.45
N GLY A 35 14.39 -5.15 1.41
CA GLY A 35 13.70 -3.94 0.94
C GLY A 35 14.14 -2.70 1.72
N LEU A 36 14.28 -2.80 3.03
CA LEU A 36 14.77 -1.71 3.89
C LEU A 36 16.20 -1.31 3.53
N VAL A 37 17.11 -2.28 3.35
CA VAL A 37 18.52 -1.99 3.00
C VAL A 37 18.60 -1.31 1.63
N ILE A 38 17.84 -1.79 0.65
CA ILE A 38 17.77 -1.16 -0.68
C ILE A 38 17.17 0.25 -0.56
N GLY A 39 16.13 0.44 0.25
CA GLY A 39 15.52 1.75 0.52
C GLY A 39 16.51 2.73 1.16
N ALA A 40 17.33 2.27 2.10
CA ALA A 40 18.40 3.07 2.69
C ALA A 40 19.46 3.47 1.65
N ALA A 41 19.88 2.52 0.81
CA ALA A 41 20.80 2.81 -0.29
C ALA A 41 20.21 3.81 -1.29
N SER A 42 18.90 3.72 -1.57
CA SER A 42 18.19 4.70 -2.40
C SER A 42 18.20 6.10 -1.79
N ALA A 43 17.96 6.21 -0.48
CA ALA A 43 17.98 7.49 0.23
C ALA A 43 19.37 8.17 0.12
N VAL A 44 20.44 7.40 0.26
CA VAL A 44 21.82 7.90 0.07
C VAL A 44 22.05 8.34 -1.38
N ALA A 45 21.62 7.53 -2.35
CA ALA A 45 21.79 7.86 -3.78
C ALA A 45 21.04 9.15 -4.16
N VAL A 46 19.82 9.34 -3.65
CA VAL A 46 19.03 10.56 -3.86
C VAL A 46 19.68 11.76 -3.18
N GLY A 47 20.11 11.61 -1.92
CA GLY A 47 20.80 12.66 -1.17
C GLY A 47 22.07 13.15 -1.85
N ASP A 48 22.78 12.25 -2.51
CA ASP A 48 24.02 12.49 -3.28
C ASP A 48 23.74 13.05 -4.72
N GLY A 49 22.45 13.30 -5.04
CA GLY A 49 22.04 13.82 -6.36
C GLY A 49 22.02 12.80 -7.50
N ARG A 50 22.21 11.49 -7.20
CA ARG A 50 22.20 10.41 -8.21
C ARG A 50 20.76 9.94 -8.49
N MET A 51 19.94 10.82 -9.05
CA MET A 51 18.48 10.61 -9.21
C MET A 51 18.12 9.32 -9.94
N ARG A 52 18.84 8.97 -11.02
CA ARG A 52 18.58 7.74 -11.79
C ARG A 52 18.84 6.47 -10.97
N LEU A 53 19.95 6.47 -10.21
CA LEU A 53 20.26 5.35 -9.31
C LEU A 53 19.24 5.28 -8.17
N GLY A 54 18.92 6.42 -7.58
CA GLY A 54 17.88 6.53 -6.56
C GLY A 54 16.54 5.96 -7.03
N LEU A 55 16.10 6.35 -8.23
CA LEU A 55 14.86 5.84 -8.84
C LEU A 55 14.86 4.31 -8.99
N ILE A 56 15.95 3.74 -9.56
CA ILE A 56 16.08 2.29 -9.71
C ILE A 56 15.98 1.59 -8.35
N LEU A 57 16.68 2.13 -7.34
CA LEU A 57 16.67 1.55 -6.01
C LEU A 57 15.31 1.71 -5.30
N VAL A 58 14.57 2.82 -5.50
CA VAL A 58 13.17 2.96 -4.99
C VAL A 58 12.28 1.88 -5.58
N ILE A 59 12.35 1.67 -6.91
CA ILE A 59 11.55 0.65 -7.58
C ILE A 59 11.90 -0.74 -7.05
N LEU A 60 13.19 -1.06 -6.90
CA LEU A 60 13.65 -2.33 -6.34
C LEU A 60 13.22 -2.51 -4.88
N ALA A 61 13.24 -1.46 -4.06
CA ALA A 61 12.79 -1.50 -2.68
C ALA A 61 11.27 -1.72 -2.55
N ALA A 62 10.49 -1.31 -3.54
CA ALA A 62 9.04 -1.51 -3.56
C ALA A 62 8.62 -2.91 -4.08
N LEU A 63 9.52 -3.67 -4.71
CA LEU A 63 9.22 -5.02 -5.23
C LEU A 63 8.80 -6.01 -4.12
N PRO A 64 9.44 -6.06 -2.94
CA PRO A 64 8.99 -6.91 -1.85
C PRO A 64 7.52 -6.73 -1.51
N ASP A 65 7.05 -5.50 -1.38
CA ASP A 65 5.65 -5.18 -1.04
C ASP A 65 4.65 -5.69 -2.11
N LEU A 66 5.05 -5.69 -3.37
CA LEU A 66 4.25 -6.26 -4.46
C LEU A 66 4.23 -7.80 -4.41
N LEU A 67 5.35 -8.40 -3.97
CA LEU A 67 5.52 -9.85 -3.86
C LEU A 67 4.80 -10.43 -2.63
N ASP A 68 4.83 -9.73 -1.49
CA ASP A 68 4.18 -10.17 -0.25
C ASP A 68 2.67 -10.28 -0.38
N GLY A 69 2.02 -9.37 -1.11
CA GLY A 69 0.60 -9.47 -1.42
C GLY A 69 0.24 -10.72 -2.23
N ALA A 70 1.14 -11.21 -3.09
CA ALA A 70 0.96 -12.43 -3.88
C ALA A 70 1.34 -13.69 -3.07
N LEU A 71 2.37 -13.62 -2.23
CA LEU A 71 2.79 -14.70 -1.33
C LEU A 71 1.80 -14.93 -0.20
N ALA A 72 1.27 -13.88 0.43
CA ALA A 72 0.27 -13.99 1.49
C ALA A 72 -1.04 -14.62 1.02
N LYS A 73 -1.40 -14.43 -0.26
CA LYS A 73 -2.55 -15.13 -0.88
C LYS A 73 -2.25 -16.60 -1.21
N ALA A 74 -0.98 -16.98 -1.32
CA ALA A 74 -0.55 -18.32 -1.70
C ALA A 74 -0.14 -19.21 -0.52
N SER A 75 0.11 -18.61 0.65
CA SER A 75 0.41 -19.30 1.90
C SER A 75 -0.47 -18.73 3.01
N ASP A 76 -1.25 -19.58 3.70
CA ASP A 76 -2.08 -19.21 4.88
C ASP A 76 -1.27 -18.67 6.09
N ALA A 77 -0.06 -18.18 5.88
CA ALA A 77 0.95 -17.84 6.90
C ALA A 77 1.09 -16.33 7.11
N SER A 78 -0.01 -15.58 7.21
CA SER A 78 0.08 -14.20 7.70
C SER A 78 0.28 -14.21 9.23
N SER A 79 1.51 -13.98 9.70
CA SER A 79 1.78 -13.85 11.13
C SER A 79 1.56 -12.40 11.59
N GLN A 80 1.06 -12.23 12.82
CA GLN A 80 0.96 -10.90 13.44
C GLN A 80 2.32 -10.19 13.52
N ARG A 81 3.40 -10.98 13.74
CA ARG A 81 4.78 -10.49 13.78
C ARG A 81 5.21 -9.95 12.41
N GLY A 82 4.92 -10.66 11.32
CA GLY A 82 5.24 -10.21 9.96
C GLY A 82 4.50 -8.92 9.60
N ALA A 83 3.20 -8.83 9.91
CA ALA A 83 2.41 -7.62 9.68
C ALA A 83 2.91 -6.41 10.48
N PHE A 84 3.39 -6.63 11.70
CA PHE A 84 4.02 -5.58 12.52
C PHE A 84 5.35 -5.12 11.92
N LEU A 85 6.22 -6.08 11.55
CA LEU A 85 7.52 -5.79 10.93
C LEU A 85 7.35 -5.01 9.64
N ASP A 86 6.50 -5.48 8.74
CA ASP A 86 6.19 -4.85 7.47
C ASP A 86 5.71 -3.40 7.66
N SER A 87 4.68 -3.20 8.48
CA SER A 87 4.16 -1.85 8.75
C SER A 87 5.20 -0.90 9.39
N THR A 88 6.14 -1.43 10.18
CA THR A 88 7.20 -0.64 10.81
C THR A 88 8.27 -0.28 9.79
N VAL A 89 8.74 -1.26 9.01
CA VAL A 89 9.76 -1.08 7.96
C VAL A 89 9.27 -0.09 6.92
N ASP A 90 8.01 -0.15 6.54
CA ASP A 90 7.37 0.84 5.67
C ASP A 90 7.58 2.28 6.13
N ARG A 91 7.40 2.55 7.42
CA ARG A 91 7.57 3.91 7.97
C ARG A 91 9.04 4.33 7.97
N VAL A 92 9.92 3.40 8.29
CA VAL A 92 11.36 3.66 8.27
C VAL A 92 11.83 3.94 6.83
N THR A 93 11.38 3.15 5.86
CA THR A 93 11.72 3.35 4.45
C THR A 93 11.20 4.69 3.92
N ASP A 94 9.93 5.04 4.19
CA ASP A 94 9.36 6.34 3.84
C ASP A 94 10.19 7.49 4.45
N ALA A 95 10.59 7.38 5.72
CA ALA A 95 11.40 8.38 6.41
C ALA A 95 12.81 8.50 5.82
N LEU A 96 13.44 7.38 5.47
CA LEU A 96 14.76 7.37 4.84
C LEU A 96 14.71 8.05 3.46
N LEU A 97 13.75 7.71 2.61
CA LEU A 97 13.61 8.29 1.27
C LEU A 97 13.36 9.80 1.33
N LEU A 98 12.42 10.24 2.16
CA LEU A 98 12.15 11.66 2.33
C LEU A 98 13.32 12.38 3.01
N GLY A 99 14.05 11.71 3.90
CA GLY A 99 15.30 12.20 4.48
C GLY A 99 16.40 12.40 3.44
N GLY A 100 16.54 11.47 2.48
CA GLY A 100 17.44 11.61 1.34
C GLY A 100 17.09 12.83 0.47
N ILE A 101 15.80 13.08 0.22
CA ILE A 101 15.34 14.28 -0.49
C ILE A 101 15.59 15.55 0.32
N CYS A 102 15.39 15.52 1.65
CA CYS A 102 15.78 16.63 2.53
C CYS A 102 17.25 16.97 2.37
N TRP A 103 18.11 15.95 2.41
CA TRP A 103 19.55 16.12 2.21
C TRP A 103 19.85 16.71 0.84
N TYR A 104 19.30 16.17 -0.23
CA TYR A 104 19.48 16.70 -1.59
C TYR A 104 19.06 18.18 -1.68
N PHE A 105 17.90 18.56 -1.16
CA PHE A 105 17.46 19.96 -1.19
C PHE A 105 18.36 20.86 -0.36
N ALA A 106 18.77 20.42 0.82
CA ALA A 106 19.63 21.19 1.70
C ALA A 106 21.02 21.45 1.12
N THR A 107 21.54 20.56 0.26
CA THR A 107 22.90 20.65 -0.27
C THR A 107 22.98 21.16 -1.71
N THR A 108 21.93 20.93 -2.49
CA THR A 108 21.98 21.17 -3.97
C THR A 108 21.00 22.27 -4.40
N LYS A 109 19.92 22.51 -3.63
CA LYS A 109 18.90 23.52 -3.91
C LYS A 109 18.92 24.62 -2.83
N ASP A 110 17.83 25.39 -2.69
CA ASP A 110 17.67 26.27 -1.54
C ASP A 110 17.46 25.41 -0.27
N PRO A 111 18.31 25.55 0.78
CA PRO A 111 18.18 24.79 2.01
C PRO A 111 16.79 24.87 2.67
N ARG A 112 16.05 25.97 2.45
CA ARG A 112 14.67 26.13 2.96
C ARG A 112 13.71 25.13 2.36
N LEU A 113 13.95 24.65 1.16
CA LEU A 113 13.11 23.65 0.50
C LEU A 113 13.15 22.28 1.21
N ALA A 114 14.16 22.01 2.04
CA ALA A 114 14.21 20.80 2.87
C ALA A 114 13.02 20.67 3.82
N VAL A 115 12.31 21.77 4.13
CA VAL A 115 11.07 21.75 4.92
C VAL A 115 9.95 20.98 4.19
N LEU A 116 9.93 20.94 2.86
CA LEU A 116 8.88 20.26 2.09
C LEU A 116 8.87 18.74 2.31
N PRO A 117 9.95 17.99 2.04
CA PRO A 117 9.96 16.55 2.30
C PRO A 117 9.81 16.23 3.79
N PHE A 118 10.28 17.09 4.70
CA PHE A 118 10.02 16.95 6.14
C PHE A 118 8.52 17.06 6.44
N ALA A 119 7.82 18.07 5.89
CA ALA A 119 6.37 18.23 6.07
C ALA A 119 5.58 17.05 5.49
N VAL A 120 5.98 16.56 4.30
CA VAL A 120 5.42 15.34 3.69
C VAL A 120 5.58 14.14 4.62
N MET A 121 6.77 13.95 5.20
CA MET A 121 7.03 12.87 6.15
C MET A 121 6.15 12.99 7.40
N ALA A 122 6.06 14.18 7.98
CA ALA A 122 5.28 14.42 9.19
C ALA A 122 3.79 14.09 8.97
N ILE A 123 3.19 14.60 7.88
CA ILE A 123 1.77 14.33 7.58
C ILE A 123 1.56 12.86 7.23
N SER A 124 2.48 12.22 6.50
CA SER A 124 2.43 10.78 6.20
C SER A 124 2.43 9.93 7.46
N SER A 125 3.21 10.32 8.47
CA SER A 125 3.24 9.67 9.78
C SER A 125 1.91 9.85 10.53
N VAL A 126 1.32 11.05 10.48
CA VAL A 126 -0.01 11.33 11.04
C VAL A 126 -1.09 10.47 10.39
N ILE A 127 -1.10 10.36 9.06
CA ILE A 127 -2.04 9.51 8.32
C ILE A 127 -1.93 8.03 8.77
N SER A 128 -0.71 7.56 8.95
CA SER A 128 -0.44 6.19 9.40
C SER A 128 -0.89 5.97 10.84
N TYR A 129 -0.62 6.94 11.71
CA TYR A 129 -1.09 6.93 13.09
C TYR A 129 -2.62 6.95 13.19
N GLN A 130 -3.29 7.81 12.40
CA GLN A 130 -4.75 7.86 12.32
C GLN A 130 -5.34 6.50 11.97
N ARG A 131 -4.71 5.78 11.02
CA ARG A 131 -5.15 4.44 10.64
C ARG A 131 -4.97 3.45 11.78
N ALA A 132 -3.78 3.36 12.36
CA ALA A 132 -3.49 2.43 13.46
C ALA A 132 -4.40 2.72 14.67
N LYS A 133 -4.62 4.00 15.00
CA LYS A 133 -5.50 4.41 16.08
C LYS A 133 -6.97 4.07 15.81
N ALA A 134 -7.46 4.30 14.61
CA ALA A 134 -8.83 3.93 14.24
C ALA A 134 -9.03 2.41 14.31
N GLU A 135 -8.10 1.62 13.77
CA GLU A 135 -8.13 0.16 13.84
C GLU A 135 -8.13 -0.35 15.29
N SER A 136 -7.34 0.27 16.19
CA SER A 136 -7.34 -0.06 17.63
C SER A 136 -8.66 0.25 18.35
N LEU A 137 -9.46 1.17 17.80
CA LEU A 137 -10.80 1.52 18.30
C LEU A 137 -11.92 0.75 17.58
N GLY A 138 -11.59 -0.18 16.69
CA GLY A 138 -12.55 -0.92 15.88
C GLY A 138 -13.24 -0.08 14.79
N LEU A 139 -12.64 1.07 14.40
CA LEU A 139 -13.15 1.98 13.39
C LEU A 139 -12.43 1.77 12.05
N ASP A 140 -13.10 2.12 10.95
CA ASP A 140 -12.53 2.02 9.60
C ASP A 140 -11.92 3.36 9.15
N ALA A 141 -10.60 3.36 8.94
CA ALA A 141 -9.84 4.49 8.38
C ALA A 141 -9.24 4.20 7.01
N LYS A 142 -9.72 3.17 6.30
CA LYS A 142 -9.23 2.84 4.95
C LYS A 142 -9.71 3.86 3.93
N GLY A 143 -8.87 4.07 2.89
CA GLY A 143 -9.14 5.01 1.82
C GLY A 143 -8.58 6.40 2.10
N GLY A 144 -8.65 7.23 1.09
CA GLY A 144 -8.09 8.58 1.01
C GLY A 144 -7.67 8.83 -0.43
N LEU A 145 -7.35 10.08 -0.75
CA LEU A 145 -6.95 10.47 -2.10
C LEU A 145 -5.54 9.95 -2.45
N MET A 146 -4.63 9.91 -1.46
CA MET A 146 -3.25 9.48 -1.63
C MET A 146 -2.84 8.52 -0.52
N GLU A 147 -2.75 7.25 -0.84
CA GLU A 147 -2.18 6.20 0.01
C GLU A 147 -0.67 6.04 -0.27
N ARG A 148 -0.01 5.04 0.33
CA ARG A 148 1.43 4.82 0.19
C ARG A 148 1.86 4.53 -1.26
N ALA A 149 1.10 3.72 -1.98
CA ALA A 149 1.43 3.34 -3.35
C ALA A 149 1.44 4.56 -4.29
N GLU A 150 0.44 5.44 -4.19
CA GLU A 150 0.37 6.67 -4.98
C GLU A 150 1.53 7.63 -4.66
N ARG A 151 1.95 7.69 -3.38
CA ARG A 151 3.13 8.50 -2.98
C ARG A 151 4.41 7.98 -3.62
N ILE A 152 4.63 6.66 -3.59
CA ILE A 152 5.82 6.05 -4.21
C ILE A 152 5.82 6.30 -5.72
N VAL A 153 4.69 6.14 -6.40
CA VAL A 153 4.58 6.40 -7.84
C VAL A 153 4.89 7.87 -8.16
N LEU A 154 4.31 8.81 -7.39
CA LEU A 154 4.55 10.23 -7.61
C LEU A 154 6.01 10.61 -7.31
N LEU A 155 6.62 10.01 -6.30
CA LEU A 155 8.04 10.16 -6.01
C LEU A 155 8.92 9.64 -7.15
N CYS A 156 8.61 8.47 -7.71
CA CYS A 156 9.31 7.93 -8.87
C CYS A 156 9.23 8.88 -10.07
N VAL A 157 8.06 9.49 -10.31
CA VAL A 157 7.90 10.52 -11.36
C VAL A 157 8.81 11.72 -11.10
N GLY A 158 8.87 12.22 -9.87
CA GLY A 158 9.77 13.33 -9.50
C GLY A 158 11.24 13.00 -9.73
N LEU A 159 11.70 11.84 -9.25
CA LEU A 159 13.08 11.37 -9.44
C LEU A 159 13.41 11.13 -10.91
N PHE A 160 12.44 10.69 -11.70
CA PHE A 160 12.62 10.49 -13.15
C PHE A 160 12.78 11.81 -13.89
N LEU A 161 11.97 12.82 -13.53
CA LEU A 161 11.93 14.11 -14.24
C LEU A 161 13.05 15.07 -13.81
N GLU A 162 13.54 15.00 -12.57
CA GLU A 162 14.54 15.93 -12.03
C GLU A 162 15.81 16.08 -12.91
N PRO A 163 16.36 15.04 -13.58
CA PRO A 163 17.51 15.20 -14.45
C PRO A 163 17.27 15.97 -15.73
N TRP A 164 16.01 16.19 -16.12
CA TRP A 164 15.65 16.90 -17.36
C TRP A 164 14.96 18.24 -17.11
N PHE A 165 14.31 18.39 -15.98
CA PHE A 165 13.57 19.59 -15.61
C PHE A 165 14.01 20.02 -14.22
N ASP A 166 14.73 21.12 -14.14
CA ASP A 166 15.13 21.70 -12.87
C ASP A 166 13.91 21.95 -11.97
N ASP A 167 14.04 21.59 -10.69
CA ASP A 167 13.00 21.70 -9.69
C ASP A 167 11.76 20.81 -9.89
N ALA A 168 11.78 19.82 -10.79
CA ALA A 168 10.67 18.88 -10.95
C ALA A 168 10.32 18.17 -9.64
N LEU A 169 11.34 17.76 -8.87
CA LEU A 169 11.16 17.12 -7.58
C LEU A 169 10.56 18.09 -6.53
N VAL A 170 10.87 19.38 -6.60
CA VAL A 170 10.27 20.42 -5.74
C VAL A 170 8.77 20.53 -6.02
N TRP A 171 8.36 20.60 -7.28
CA TRP A 171 6.96 20.65 -7.68
C TRP A 171 6.20 19.37 -7.29
N VAL A 172 6.84 18.23 -7.41
CA VAL A 172 6.27 16.94 -6.96
C VAL A 172 6.10 16.94 -5.45
N MET A 173 7.05 17.47 -4.66
CA MET A 173 6.90 17.58 -3.20
C MET A 173 5.74 18.50 -2.81
N TRP A 174 5.56 19.65 -3.49
CA TRP A 174 4.40 20.51 -3.27
C TRP A 174 3.09 19.82 -3.59
N LEU A 175 2.99 19.17 -4.74
CA LEU A 175 1.81 18.42 -5.12
C LEU A 175 1.51 17.32 -4.11
N MET A 176 2.53 16.56 -3.70
CA MET A 176 2.41 15.52 -2.70
C MET A 176 1.92 16.08 -1.37
N LEU A 177 2.48 17.20 -0.90
CA LEU A 177 2.09 17.86 0.34
C LEU A 177 0.60 18.23 0.35
N VAL A 178 0.09 18.79 -0.74
CA VAL A 178 -1.33 19.13 -0.87
C VAL A 178 -2.21 17.87 -0.82
N LEU A 179 -1.88 16.85 -1.61
CA LEU A 179 -2.69 15.64 -1.72
C LEU A 179 -2.73 14.83 -0.42
N ILE A 180 -1.59 14.73 0.30
CA ILE A 180 -1.56 14.04 1.59
C ILE A 180 -2.28 14.84 2.68
N SER A 181 -2.23 16.18 2.65
CA SER A 181 -2.96 17.03 3.59
C SER A 181 -4.47 16.82 3.43
N ILE A 182 -4.96 16.79 2.20
CA ILE A 182 -6.36 16.46 1.91
C ILE A 182 -6.69 15.06 2.44
N THR A 183 -5.83 14.08 2.21
CA THR A 183 -6.01 12.70 2.70
C THR A 183 -6.08 12.64 4.23
N ALA A 184 -5.21 13.38 4.93
CA ALA A 184 -5.20 13.45 6.39
C ALA A 184 -6.53 14.00 6.94
N VAL A 185 -7.02 15.08 6.33
CA VAL A 185 -8.32 15.68 6.69
C VAL A 185 -9.49 14.73 6.39
N GLN A 186 -9.52 14.14 5.20
CA GLN A 186 -10.58 13.17 4.82
C GLN A 186 -10.64 11.99 5.81
N ARG A 187 -9.46 11.46 6.19
CA ARG A 187 -9.36 10.34 7.12
C ARG A 187 -9.78 10.73 8.54
N PHE A 188 -9.34 11.90 8.99
CA PHE A 188 -9.77 12.46 10.28
C PHE A 188 -11.29 12.62 10.35
N VAL A 189 -11.90 13.28 9.37
CA VAL A 189 -13.36 13.48 9.32
C VAL A 189 -14.12 12.16 9.25
N LYS A 190 -13.61 11.18 8.49
CA LYS A 190 -14.22 9.85 8.38
C LYS A 190 -14.25 9.15 9.75
N VAL A 191 -13.12 9.12 10.46
CA VAL A 191 -13.00 8.49 11.78
C VAL A 191 -13.84 9.26 12.82
N TRP A 192 -13.79 10.58 12.80
CA TRP A 192 -14.56 11.43 13.70
C TRP A 192 -16.07 11.18 13.60
N LYS A 193 -16.59 11.09 12.38
CA LYS A 193 -18.01 10.78 12.14
C LYS A 193 -18.39 9.37 12.63
N GLN A 194 -17.50 8.39 12.51
CA GLN A 194 -17.76 7.05 13.02
C GLN A 194 -17.74 7.02 14.55
N ALA A 195 -16.80 7.72 15.18
CA ALA A 195 -16.66 7.79 16.62
C ALA A 195 -17.84 8.53 17.31
N ALA A 196 -18.50 9.44 16.60
CA ALA A 196 -19.67 10.15 17.10
C ALA A 196 -20.97 9.27 17.17
N VAL A 197 -20.96 8.07 16.56
CA VAL A 197 -22.11 7.18 16.57
C VAL A 197 -22.14 6.41 17.89
N ALA A 198 -23.26 6.49 18.63
CA ALA A 198 -23.43 5.80 19.90
C ALA A 198 -23.17 4.28 19.76
N PRO A 199 -22.55 3.63 20.75
CA PRO A 199 -22.16 2.21 20.70
C PRO A 199 -23.33 1.25 20.32
N VAL A 200 -24.55 1.54 20.77
CA VAL A 200 -25.75 0.76 20.44
C VAL A 200 -26.10 0.82 18.95
N THR A 201 -25.91 1.99 18.34
CA THR A 201 -26.15 2.18 16.90
C THR A 201 -25.05 1.51 16.07
N GLN A 202 -23.80 1.57 16.56
CA GLN A 202 -22.66 0.87 15.95
C GLN A 202 -22.90 -0.65 15.93
N ALA A 203 -23.29 -1.25 17.06
CA ALA A 203 -23.62 -2.67 17.15
C ALA A 203 -24.74 -3.08 16.17
N ARG A 204 -25.76 -2.24 16.00
CA ARG A 204 -26.83 -2.49 15.00
C ARG A 204 -26.31 -2.42 13.55
N ILE A 205 -25.40 -1.51 13.26
CA ILE A 205 -24.78 -1.39 11.93
C ILE A 205 -23.93 -2.62 11.63
N ASP A 206 -23.14 -3.08 12.59
CA ASP A 206 -22.25 -4.23 12.44
C ASP A 206 -23.07 -5.52 12.27
N LEU A 207 -24.11 -5.73 13.05
CA LEU A 207 -25.07 -6.84 12.87
C LEU A 207 -25.71 -6.83 11.47
N ARG A 208 -26.03 -5.67 10.93
CA ARG A 208 -26.57 -5.55 9.55
C ARG A 208 -25.52 -5.89 8.50
N ARG A 209 -24.25 -5.49 8.70
CA ARG A 209 -23.13 -5.83 7.82
C ARG A 209 -22.87 -7.33 7.81
N GLU A 210 -22.81 -7.95 8.98
CA GLU A 210 -22.64 -9.41 9.12
C GLU A 210 -23.76 -10.20 8.44
N ARG A 211 -25.01 -9.81 8.66
CA ARG A 211 -26.16 -10.44 7.99
C ARG A 211 -26.12 -10.31 6.47
N ARG A 212 -25.62 -9.17 5.95
CA ARG A 212 -25.42 -8.97 4.51
C ARG A 212 -24.27 -9.82 3.98
N ALA A 213 -23.17 -9.95 4.71
CA ALA A 213 -22.04 -10.80 4.35
C ALA A 213 -22.46 -12.27 4.29
N MET A 214 -23.14 -12.80 5.32
CA MET A 214 -23.66 -14.17 5.34
C MET A 214 -24.66 -14.45 4.21
N ARG A 215 -25.51 -13.47 3.86
CA ARG A 215 -26.44 -13.62 2.72
C ARG A 215 -25.70 -13.68 1.37
N ARG A 216 -24.60 -12.94 1.21
CA ARG A 216 -23.75 -12.98 -0.01
C ARG A 216 -23.02 -14.31 -0.11
N GLU A 217 -22.53 -14.83 1.00
CA GLU A 217 -21.85 -16.12 1.06
C GLU A 217 -22.79 -17.29 0.76
N ARG A 218 -24.00 -17.32 1.37
CA ARG A 218 -25.04 -18.29 1.04
C ARG A 218 -25.51 -18.21 -0.43
N ARG A 219 -25.46 -17.04 -1.07
CA ARG A 219 -25.73 -16.93 -2.51
C ARG A 219 -24.59 -17.46 -3.36
N ARG A 220 -23.34 -17.36 -2.91
CA ARG A 220 -22.15 -17.90 -3.61
C ARG A 220 -22.08 -19.42 -3.50
N THR A 221 -22.46 -19.99 -2.36
CA THR A 221 -22.45 -21.44 -2.12
C THR A 221 -23.67 -22.16 -2.69
N ARG A 222 -24.74 -21.46 -3.06
CA ARG A 222 -25.82 -22.03 -3.88
C ARG A 222 -25.36 -22.15 -5.33
N VAL A 223 -24.57 -23.16 -5.61
CA VAL A 223 -24.37 -23.66 -6.98
C VAL A 223 -25.74 -24.11 -7.50
N PRO A 224 -26.21 -23.64 -8.67
CA PRO A 224 -27.44 -24.15 -9.23
C PRO A 224 -27.24 -25.64 -9.53
N MET A 225 -27.98 -26.51 -8.86
CA MET A 225 -28.15 -27.91 -9.26
C MET A 225 -28.72 -27.91 -10.67
N ARG A 226 -27.84 -28.03 -11.65
CA ARG A 226 -28.20 -28.23 -13.04
C ARG A 226 -28.76 -29.64 -13.13
N THR A 227 -30.09 -29.72 -13.12
CA THR A 227 -30.87 -30.94 -13.35
C THR A 227 -30.37 -31.64 -14.61
N ARG A 228 -29.64 -32.71 -14.39
CA ARG A 228 -29.30 -33.68 -15.45
C ARG A 228 -30.50 -34.61 -15.62
N VAL A 229 -31.56 -34.10 -16.28
CA VAL A 229 -32.64 -34.96 -16.81
C VAL A 229 -32.27 -35.23 -18.25
N GLY A 230 -31.71 -36.38 -18.49
CA GLY A 230 -31.48 -36.96 -19.79
C GLY A 230 -31.90 -38.43 -19.72
N GLY A 231 -33.21 -38.65 -19.77
CA GLY A 231 -33.77 -40.00 -19.89
C GLY A 231 -33.40 -40.59 -21.24
N ARG A 232 -32.69 -41.71 -21.22
CA ARG A 232 -32.64 -42.66 -22.34
C ARG A 232 -33.84 -43.59 -22.21
N ARG A 233 -34.76 -43.51 -23.12
CA ARG A 233 -35.74 -44.59 -23.38
C ARG A 233 -35.00 -45.81 -23.95
N PRO A 234 -35.33 -47.02 -23.54
CA PRO A 234 -34.93 -48.22 -24.26
C PRO A 234 -35.93 -48.47 -25.37
N ASP A 235 -35.47 -48.51 -26.61
CA ASP A 235 -36.23 -49.04 -27.72
C ASP A 235 -36.33 -50.55 -27.61
N GLN A 236 -37.57 -51.04 -27.58
CA GLN A 236 -37.93 -52.39 -27.88
C GLN A 236 -38.11 -52.49 -29.41
N HIS A 237 -37.33 -53.30 -30.04
CA HIS A 237 -37.72 -54.36 -31.00
C HIS A 237 -36.49 -55.14 -31.44
#